data_399a5a8775a726c8059e58aa9603ef03
#
_entry.id   399a5a8775a726c8059e58aa9603ef03
#
_cell.length_a   1.000
_cell.length_b   1.000
_cell.length_c   1.000
_cell.angle_alpha   90.00
_cell.angle_beta   90.00
_cell.angle_gamma   90.00
#
_symmetry.space_group_name_H-M   'P 1'
#
loop_
_entity.id
_entity.type
_entity.pdbx_description
1 polymer ?
#
loop_
_entity_poly.entity_id
_entity_poly.type
_entity_poly.pdbx_seq_one_letter_code
_entity_poly.pdbx_strand_id
1 'polypeptide(L)'
;QVSSLENRFASSTDKLNENIIKTNTLYDTFRQNMVDIEHKIGAYRQEVGSYTSTVDTLQKLSKIDPQLLAKYSKVFFLNENYAPARLIEIPSEYYYSNLKVLKLYTQVWPYLQRMLDEANKADMNIYIQSAYRSFNEQKAIKGQNSVIYGAGSANSFSADQGYSEHQLGTTVDLITKGLGGNLEGFDKTKAYDWLLGN
;
A
#
# COMPACT_ATOMS: atom_id res chain seq x y z
N GLN A 1 -61.89 26.29 -34.37
CA GLN A 1 -60.82 26.99 -33.57
C GLN A 1 -60.35 26.17 -32.36
N VAL A 2 -61.27 25.56 -31.57
CA VAL A 2 -60.88 24.75 -30.36
C VAL A 2 -60.04 23.54 -30.78
N SER A 3 -60.46 22.77 -31.80
CA SER A 3 -59.68 21.59 -32.26
C SER A 3 -58.24 21.91 -32.73
N SER A 4 -58.06 23.09 -33.35
CA SER A 4 -56.74 23.55 -33.77
C SER A 4 -55.81 23.89 -32.55
N LEU A 5 -56.38 24.41 -31.48
CA LEU A 5 -55.66 24.69 -30.25
C LEU A 5 -55.31 23.41 -29.52
N GLU A 6 -56.22 22.44 -29.46
CA GLU A 6 -55.96 21.12 -28.86
C GLU A 6 -54.83 20.37 -29.57
N ASN A 7 -54.83 20.38 -30.92
CA ASN A 7 -53.76 19.76 -31.71
C ASN A 7 -52.40 20.45 -31.51
N ARG A 8 -52.38 21.77 -31.39
CA ARG A 8 -51.13 22.51 -31.08
C ARG A 8 -50.63 22.22 -29.66
N PHE A 9 -51.55 22.10 -28.72
CA PHE A 9 -51.18 21.76 -27.33
C PHE A 9 -50.61 20.35 -27.25
N ALA A 10 -51.26 19.36 -27.87
CA ALA A 10 -50.76 17.99 -27.95
C ALA A 10 -49.36 17.94 -28.57
N SER A 11 -49.15 18.58 -29.72
CA SER A 11 -47.84 18.64 -30.39
C SER A 11 -46.77 19.33 -29.55
N SER A 12 -47.12 20.35 -28.76
CA SER A 12 -46.17 21.00 -27.85
C SER A 12 -45.81 20.09 -26.67
N THR A 13 -46.78 19.34 -26.15
CA THR A 13 -46.56 18.38 -25.08
C THR A 13 -45.62 17.23 -25.53
N ASP A 14 -45.84 16.72 -26.75
CA ASP A 14 -44.99 15.68 -27.33
C ASP A 14 -43.55 16.17 -27.49
N LYS A 15 -43.35 17.38 -28.03
CA LYS A 15 -42.00 17.98 -28.12
C LYS A 15 -41.36 18.20 -26.78
N LEU A 16 -42.11 18.60 -25.74
CA LEU A 16 -41.60 18.76 -24.41
C LEU A 16 -41.13 17.42 -23.81
N ASN A 17 -41.94 16.37 -23.97
CA ASN A 17 -41.62 15.02 -23.54
C ASN A 17 -40.37 14.50 -24.26
N GLU A 18 -40.24 14.69 -25.57
CA GLU A 18 -39.04 14.35 -26.32
C GLU A 18 -37.78 15.06 -25.80
N ASN A 19 -37.89 16.35 -25.50
CA ASN A 19 -36.79 17.13 -24.94
C ASN A 19 -36.43 16.66 -23.53
N ILE A 20 -37.39 16.29 -22.70
CA ILE A 20 -37.14 15.72 -21.36
C ILE A 20 -36.36 14.42 -21.47
N ILE A 21 -36.76 13.52 -22.37
CA ILE A 21 -36.07 12.25 -22.62
C ILE A 21 -34.63 12.50 -23.08
N LYS A 22 -34.40 13.39 -24.03
CA LYS A 22 -33.07 13.76 -24.52
C LYS A 22 -32.20 14.34 -23.42
N THR A 23 -32.76 15.21 -22.59
CA THR A 23 -32.06 15.82 -21.48
C THR A 23 -31.63 14.77 -20.41
N ASN A 24 -32.52 13.84 -20.09
CA ASN A 24 -32.23 12.76 -19.16
C ASN A 24 -31.15 11.85 -19.72
N THR A 25 -31.19 11.46 -20.99
CA THR A 25 -30.15 10.67 -21.65
C THR A 25 -28.79 11.38 -21.63
N LEU A 26 -28.77 12.68 -21.92
CA LEU A 26 -27.55 13.50 -21.83
C LEU A 26 -26.99 13.54 -20.41
N TYR A 27 -27.87 13.69 -19.43
CA TYR A 27 -27.48 13.71 -18.01
C TYR A 27 -26.87 12.38 -17.55
N ASP A 28 -27.47 11.26 -17.94
CA ASP A 28 -26.97 9.92 -17.63
C ASP A 28 -25.61 9.67 -18.30
N THR A 29 -25.46 10.07 -19.57
CA THR A 29 -24.19 10.00 -20.29
C THR A 29 -23.12 10.85 -19.62
N PHE A 30 -23.48 12.07 -19.20
CA PHE A 30 -22.55 12.95 -18.48
C PHE A 30 -22.10 12.34 -17.14
N ARG A 31 -23.02 11.79 -16.36
CA ARG A 31 -22.69 11.09 -15.11
C ARG A 31 -21.74 9.92 -15.34
N GLN A 32 -22.01 9.11 -16.37
CA GLN A 32 -21.13 7.98 -16.71
C GLN A 32 -19.73 8.45 -17.08
N ASN A 33 -19.62 9.48 -17.92
CA ASN A 33 -18.33 10.08 -18.29
C ASN A 33 -17.59 10.64 -17.07
N MET A 34 -18.28 11.23 -16.12
CA MET A 34 -17.68 11.72 -14.87
C MET A 34 -17.07 10.58 -14.06
N VAL A 35 -17.78 9.48 -13.89
CA VAL A 35 -17.27 8.28 -13.21
C VAL A 35 -16.05 7.72 -13.93
N ASP A 36 -16.09 7.61 -15.26
CA ASP A 36 -14.96 7.12 -16.05
C ASP A 36 -13.73 8.03 -15.94
N ILE A 37 -13.93 9.34 -15.89
CA ILE A 37 -12.86 10.32 -15.67
C ILE A 37 -12.26 10.17 -14.27
N GLU A 38 -13.08 10.02 -13.24
CA GLU A 38 -12.61 9.80 -11.88
C GLU A 38 -11.75 8.53 -11.77
N HIS A 39 -12.19 7.43 -12.39
CA HIS A 39 -11.40 6.18 -12.47
C HIS A 39 -10.07 6.38 -13.18
N LYS A 40 -10.06 7.08 -14.33
CA LYS A 40 -8.84 7.38 -15.08
C LYS A 40 -7.88 8.27 -14.29
N ILE A 41 -8.40 9.29 -13.61
CA ILE A 41 -7.59 10.16 -12.73
C ILE A 41 -6.96 9.35 -11.60
N GLY A 42 -7.73 8.43 -10.99
CA GLY A 42 -7.21 7.53 -9.97
C GLY A 42 -6.06 6.66 -10.47
N ALA A 43 -6.22 6.06 -11.65
CA ALA A 43 -5.18 5.25 -12.28
C ALA A 43 -3.92 6.08 -12.62
N TYR A 44 -4.08 7.26 -13.21
CA TYR A 44 -2.95 8.16 -13.52
C TYR A 44 -2.22 8.64 -12.26
N ARG A 45 -2.93 8.95 -11.18
CA ARG A 45 -2.29 9.31 -9.90
C ARG A 45 -1.42 8.18 -9.37
N GLN A 46 -1.88 6.94 -9.46
CA GLN A 46 -1.11 5.78 -9.06
C GLN A 46 0.14 5.60 -9.92
N GLU A 47 0.01 5.75 -11.23
CA GLU A 47 1.12 5.62 -12.18
C GLU A 47 2.17 6.73 -11.98
N VAL A 48 1.73 7.99 -11.89
CA VAL A 48 2.62 9.14 -11.63
C VAL A 48 3.32 8.99 -10.28
N GLY A 49 2.62 8.52 -9.24
CA GLY A 49 3.23 8.22 -7.94
C GLY A 49 4.38 7.21 -8.04
N SER A 50 4.20 6.16 -8.84
CA SER A 50 5.24 5.16 -9.12
C SER A 50 6.45 5.75 -9.84
N TYR A 51 6.23 6.58 -10.87
CA TYR A 51 7.33 7.24 -11.60
C TYR A 51 8.10 8.22 -10.73
N THR A 52 7.42 9.04 -9.94
CA THR A 52 8.07 10.01 -9.04
C THR A 52 8.98 9.29 -8.04
N SER A 53 8.50 8.19 -7.48
CA SER A 53 9.26 7.33 -6.56
C SER A 53 10.54 6.79 -7.21
N THR A 54 10.44 6.31 -8.44
CA THR A 54 11.60 5.80 -9.19
C THR A 54 12.62 6.90 -9.49
N VAL A 55 12.16 8.09 -9.90
CA VAL A 55 13.03 9.25 -10.17
C VAL A 55 13.76 9.70 -8.92
N ASP A 56 13.06 9.81 -7.78
CA ASP A 56 13.66 10.19 -6.51
C ASP A 56 14.72 9.16 -6.06
N THR A 57 14.45 7.88 -6.25
CA THR A 57 15.41 6.82 -5.94
C THR A 57 16.64 6.92 -6.83
N LEU A 58 16.46 7.11 -8.15
CA LEU A 58 17.55 7.31 -9.08
C LEU A 58 18.38 8.56 -8.77
N GLN A 59 17.74 9.66 -8.37
CA GLN A 59 18.43 10.87 -7.94
C GLN A 59 19.24 10.67 -6.66
N LYS A 60 18.70 9.93 -5.69
CA LYS A 60 19.46 9.56 -4.48
C LYS A 60 20.66 8.68 -4.82
N LEU A 61 20.44 7.65 -5.64
CA LEU A 61 21.52 6.75 -6.09
C LEU A 61 22.60 7.48 -6.89
N SER A 62 22.24 8.46 -7.73
CA SER A 62 23.20 9.24 -8.50
C SER A 62 24.11 10.15 -7.65
N LYS A 63 23.68 10.47 -6.42
CA LYS A 63 24.42 11.32 -5.48
C LYS A 63 25.24 10.52 -4.47
N ILE A 64 25.07 9.21 -4.39
CA ILE A 64 25.78 8.35 -3.45
C ILE A 64 26.97 7.72 -4.18
N ASP A 65 28.14 7.73 -3.51
CA ASP A 65 29.31 7.01 -3.99
C ASP A 65 28.95 5.52 -4.21
N PRO A 66 29.13 4.99 -5.43
CA PRO A 66 28.84 3.60 -5.76
C PRO A 66 29.48 2.57 -4.83
N GLN A 67 30.69 2.86 -4.32
CA GLN A 67 31.39 1.98 -3.40
C GLN A 67 30.76 1.99 -2.00
N LEU A 68 30.29 3.14 -1.53
CA LEU A 68 29.53 3.26 -0.29
C LEU A 68 28.18 2.58 -0.42
N LEU A 69 27.50 2.74 -1.56
CA LEU A 69 26.24 2.07 -1.82
C LEU A 69 26.40 0.55 -1.80
N ALA A 70 27.41 0.02 -2.48
CA ALA A 70 27.71 -1.42 -2.48
C ALA A 70 28.07 -1.95 -1.08
N LYS A 71 28.74 -1.14 -0.25
CA LYS A 71 29.15 -1.52 1.11
C LYS A 71 28.00 -1.52 2.10
N TYR A 72 27.05 -0.59 2.00
CA TYR A 72 26.00 -0.37 3.01
C TYR A 72 24.59 -0.72 2.52
N SER A 73 24.37 -0.86 1.22
CA SER A 73 23.09 -1.37 0.72
C SER A 73 23.03 -2.88 0.94
N LYS A 74 22.09 -3.30 1.76
CA LYS A 74 21.82 -4.73 2.02
C LYS A 74 20.96 -5.35 0.94
N VAL A 75 20.24 -4.55 0.20
CA VAL A 75 19.33 -5.01 -0.85
C VAL A 75 19.62 -4.24 -2.14
N PHE A 76 20.18 -4.96 -3.12
CA PHE A 76 20.16 -4.55 -4.51
C PHE A 76 18.78 -4.82 -5.10
N PHE A 77 18.51 -4.30 -6.30
CA PHE A 77 17.24 -4.55 -6.96
C PHE A 77 16.90 -6.06 -7.04
N LEU A 78 15.78 -6.43 -6.45
CA LEU A 78 15.19 -7.76 -6.53
C LEU A 78 14.10 -7.74 -7.60
N ASN A 79 14.24 -8.53 -8.65
CA ASN A 79 13.26 -8.56 -9.73
C ASN A 79 11.89 -9.07 -9.25
N GLU A 80 10.86 -8.88 -10.08
CA GLU A 80 9.47 -9.22 -9.76
C GLU A 80 9.23 -10.73 -9.53
N ASN A 81 10.10 -11.58 -10.07
CA ASN A 81 10.00 -13.04 -9.95
C ASN A 81 10.79 -13.57 -8.75
N TYR A 82 11.57 -12.71 -8.06
CA TYR A 82 12.31 -13.17 -6.90
C TYR A 82 11.36 -13.46 -5.74
N ALA A 83 11.43 -14.70 -5.26
CA ALA A 83 10.85 -15.11 -4.00
C ALA A 83 11.83 -16.04 -3.28
N PRO A 84 11.90 -15.99 -1.93
CA PRO A 84 12.71 -16.93 -1.16
C PRO A 84 12.27 -18.38 -1.43
N ALA A 85 13.25 -19.29 -1.55
CA ALA A 85 13.00 -20.68 -1.91
C ALA A 85 12.14 -21.44 -0.88
N ARG A 86 12.16 -21.02 0.38
CA ARG A 86 11.46 -21.69 1.50
C ARG A 86 10.87 -20.65 2.45
N LEU A 87 9.59 -20.38 2.30
CA LEU A 87 8.80 -19.58 3.24
C LEU A 87 7.96 -20.53 4.11
N ILE A 88 7.88 -20.24 5.39
CA ILE A 88 6.92 -20.84 6.32
C ILE A 88 5.86 -19.81 6.72
N GLU A 89 4.71 -20.29 7.10
CA GLU A 89 3.70 -19.47 7.76
C GLU A 89 4.05 -19.34 9.24
N ILE A 90 4.12 -18.11 9.72
CA ILE A 90 4.36 -17.82 11.13
C ILE A 90 3.09 -18.20 11.90
N PRO A 91 3.18 -18.84 13.09
CA PRO A 91 2.00 -19.10 13.92
C PRO A 91 1.29 -17.82 14.34
N SER A 92 -0.04 -17.84 14.34
CA SER A 92 -0.88 -16.65 14.54
C SER A 92 -0.78 -16.03 15.94
N GLU A 93 -0.33 -16.76 16.93
CA GLU A 93 -0.07 -16.26 18.29
C GLU A 93 0.99 -15.16 18.35
N TYR A 94 1.87 -15.10 17.34
CA TYR A 94 2.89 -14.05 17.22
C TYR A 94 2.43 -12.83 16.43
N TYR A 95 1.19 -12.83 15.89
CA TYR A 95 0.67 -11.71 15.12
C TYR A 95 0.13 -10.61 16.02
N TYR A 96 0.36 -9.36 15.62
CA TYR A 96 -0.38 -8.24 16.17
C TYR A 96 -1.85 -8.24 15.72
N SER A 97 -2.10 -8.63 14.47
CA SER A 97 -3.43 -8.66 13.85
C SER A 97 -3.55 -9.86 12.91
N ASN A 98 -4.65 -10.60 12.99
CA ASN A 98 -4.93 -11.78 12.18
C ASN A 98 -5.56 -11.45 10.80
N LEU A 99 -5.38 -10.24 10.28
CA LEU A 99 -5.95 -9.82 9.00
C LEU A 99 -5.28 -10.49 7.78
N LYS A 100 -4.04 -10.96 7.94
CA LYS A 100 -3.24 -11.56 6.87
C LYS A 100 -2.31 -12.63 7.43
N VAL A 101 -2.14 -13.74 6.69
CA VAL A 101 -1.12 -14.75 6.99
C VAL A 101 0.26 -14.16 6.73
N LEU A 102 1.12 -14.18 7.74
CA LEU A 102 2.49 -13.71 7.65
C LEU A 102 3.44 -14.87 7.34
N LYS A 103 4.41 -14.61 6.46
CA LYS A 103 5.40 -15.61 6.04
C LYS A 103 6.80 -15.10 6.28
N LEU A 104 7.72 -16.02 6.59
CA LEU A 104 9.13 -15.72 6.83
C LEU A 104 10.00 -16.82 6.22
N TYR A 105 11.24 -16.48 5.89
CA TYR A 105 12.20 -17.46 5.44
C TYR A 105 12.47 -18.52 6.54
N THR A 106 12.34 -19.79 6.17
CA THR A 106 12.34 -20.92 7.11
C THR A 106 13.54 -20.93 8.06
N GLN A 107 14.73 -20.55 7.57
CA GLN A 107 15.94 -20.57 8.40
C GLN A 107 16.00 -19.45 9.44
N VAL A 108 15.22 -18.38 9.26
CA VAL A 108 15.17 -17.23 10.20
C VAL A 108 14.20 -17.52 11.34
N TRP A 109 13.13 -18.26 11.07
CA TRP A 109 12.05 -18.45 12.03
C TRP A 109 12.49 -18.98 13.41
N PRO A 110 13.33 -20.01 13.55
CA PRO A 110 13.70 -20.52 14.88
C PRO A 110 14.40 -19.47 15.79
N TYR A 111 15.12 -18.53 15.18
CA TYR A 111 15.80 -17.46 15.92
C TYR A 111 14.81 -16.38 16.33
N LEU A 112 13.93 -15.96 15.41
CA LEU A 112 12.92 -14.98 15.70
C LEU A 112 11.92 -15.50 16.75
N GLN A 113 11.49 -16.76 16.63
CA GLN A 113 10.59 -17.39 17.60
C GLN A 113 11.19 -17.35 18.99
N ARG A 114 12.44 -17.81 19.15
CA ARG A 114 13.12 -17.79 20.44
C ARG A 114 13.19 -16.39 21.03
N MET A 115 13.52 -15.37 20.21
CA MET A 115 13.55 -13.97 20.66
C MET A 115 12.17 -13.51 21.15
N LEU A 116 11.09 -13.83 20.41
CA LEU A 116 9.73 -13.45 20.79
C LEU A 116 9.26 -14.18 22.05
N ASP A 117 9.63 -15.46 22.21
CA ASP A 117 9.32 -16.25 23.41
C ASP A 117 10.02 -15.66 24.66
N GLU A 118 11.29 -15.27 24.54
CA GLU A 118 12.01 -14.62 25.64
C GLU A 118 11.46 -13.23 25.96
N ALA A 119 11.08 -12.45 24.93
CA ALA A 119 10.40 -11.17 25.12
C ALA A 119 9.05 -11.34 25.85
N ASN A 120 8.28 -12.36 25.50
CA ASN A 120 6.99 -12.65 26.14
C ASN A 120 7.18 -13.10 27.61
N LYS A 121 8.24 -13.90 27.93
CA LYS A 121 8.58 -14.24 29.32
C LYS A 121 8.96 -13.00 30.15
N ALA A 122 9.53 -12.00 29.50
CA ALA A 122 9.87 -10.71 30.10
C ALA A 122 8.70 -9.71 30.10
N ASP A 123 7.50 -10.13 29.72
CA ASP A 123 6.27 -9.30 29.62
C ASP A 123 6.39 -8.09 28.66
N MET A 124 7.25 -8.20 27.64
CA MET A 124 7.43 -7.12 26.65
C MET A 124 6.33 -7.06 25.61
N ASN A 125 5.55 -8.15 25.44
CA ASN A 125 4.39 -8.20 24.55
C ASN A 125 4.71 -7.75 23.12
N ILE A 126 5.78 -8.29 22.53
CA ILE A 126 6.23 -8.00 21.18
C ILE A 126 5.50 -8.91 20.19
N TYR A 127 4.97 -8.33 19.12
CA TYR A 127 4.25 -9.01 18.06
C TYR A 127 4.80 -8.63 16.69
N ILE A 128 4.54 -9.50 15.71
CA ILE A 128 4.89 -9.26 14.31
C ILE A 128 3.73 -8.52 13.64
N GLN A 129 4.00 -7.33 13.14
CA GLN A 129 3.07 -6.50 12.39
C GLN A 129 3.09 -6.83 10.89
N SER A 130 4.27 -7.01 10.33
CA SER A 130 4.47 -7.44 8.96
C SER A 130 5.74 -8.30 8.81
N ALA A 131 5.81 -9.09 7.73
CA ALA A 131 6.92 -9.98 7.43
C ALA A 131 7.20 -10.00 5.92
N TYR A 132 7.41 -11.16 5.30
CA TYR A 132 7.63 -11.27 3.87
C TYR A 132 6.56 -10.51 3.07
N ARG A 133 7.02 -9.76 2.06
CA ARG A 133 6.21 -9.08 1.06
C ARG A 133 6.78 -9.35 -0.32
N SER A 134 5.97 -9.82 -1.23
CA SER A 134 6.35 -9.98 -2.63
C SER A 134 6.56 -8.62 -3.32
N PHE A 135 7.20 -8.64 -4.47
CA PHE A 135 7.36 -7.45 -5.32
C PHE A 135 6.03 -6.74 -5.58
N ASN A 136 4.99 -7.50 -5.94
CA ASN A 136 3.67 -6.94 -6.24
C ASN A 136 2.95 -6.39 -5.01
N GLU A 137 3.09 -7.04 -3.85
CA GLU A 137 2.55 -6.51 -2.59
C GLU A 137 3.24 -5.20 -2.20
N GLN A 138 4.56 -5.11 -2.34
CA GLN A 138 5.29 -3.87 -2.07
C GLN A 138 4.88 -2.75 -3.03
N LYS A 139 4.68 -3.06 -4.32
CA LYS A 139 4.17 -2.12 -5.31
C LYS A 139 2.79 -1.59 -4.92
N ALA A 140 1.87 -2.45 -4.49
CA ALA A 140 0.54 -2.06 -4.05
C ALA A 140 0.58 -1.16 -2.80
N ILE A 141 1.36 -1.53 -1.78
CA ILE A 141 1.53 -0.73 -0.55
C ILE A 141 2.12 0.64 -0.89
N LYS A 142 3.17 0.69 -1.71
CA LYS A 142 3.80 1.95 -2.13
C LYS A 142 2.81 2.83 -2.88
N GLY A 143 2.02 2.24 -3.79
CA GLY A 143 0.96 2.95 -4.52
C GLY A 143 -0.10 3.54 -3.58
N GLN A 144 -0.61 2.77 -2.63
CA GLN A 144 -1.57 3.23 -1.63
C GLN A 144 -1.01 4.37 -0.76
N ASN A 145 0.22 4.22 -0.26
CA ASN A 145 0.88 5.25 0.53
C ASN A 145 1.08 6.55 -0.28
N SER A 146 1.43 6.43 -1.56
CA SER A 146 1.59 7.60 -2.44
C SER A 146 0.27 8.34 -2.69
N VAL A 147 -0.85 7.62 -2.73
CA VAL A 147 -2.19 8.23 -2.85
C VAL A 147 -2.62 8.93 -1.56
N ILE A 148 -2.37 8.29 -0.40
CA ILE A 148 -2.83 8.79 0.91
C ILE A 148 -1.97 9.96 1.40
N TYR A 149 -0.64 9.83 1.31
CA TYR A 149 0.31 10.76 1.93
C TYR A 149 1.05 11.65 0.92
N GLY A 150 0.83 11.43 -0.38
CA GLY A 150 1.61 12.03 -1.46
C GLY A 150 2.92 11.28 -1.71
N ALA A 151 3.39 11.31 -2.97
CA ALA A 151 4.56 10.55 -3.41
C ALA A 151 5.85 10.92 -2.63
N GLY A 152 6.05 12.21 -2.35
CA GLY A 152 7.21 12.69 -1.58
C GLY A 152 7.27 12.13 -0.17
N SER A 153 6.16 12.18 0.57
CA SER A 153 6.07 11.65 1.94
C SER A 153 6.18 10.13 1.96
N ALA A 154 5.52 9.43 1.02
CA ALA A 154 5.59 7.97 0.94
C ALA A 154 7.03 7.45 0.73
N ASN A 155 7.89 8.23 0.06
CA ASN A 155 9.30 7.87 -0.17
C ASN A 155 10.15 7.89 1.09
N SER A 156 9.73 8.59 2.14
CA SER A 156 10.48 8.67 3.39
C SER A 156 10.35 7.42 4.27
N PHE A 157 9.27 6.65 4.11
CA PHE A 157 8.99 5.50 4.99
C PHE A 157 8.62 4.20 4.26
N SER A 158 8.46 4.22 2.93
CA SER A 158 8.10 3.03 2.15
C SER A 158 9.07 2.84 0.99
N ALA A 159 9.79 1.72 0.98
CA ALA A 159 10.69 1.37 -0.09
C ALA A 159 9.94 1.13 -1.41
N ASP A 160 10.61 1.37 -2.54
CA ASP A 160 10.10 0.99 -3.85
C ASP A 160 10.10 -0.53 -4.00
N GLN A 161 9.23 -1.02 -4.89
CA GLN A 161 9.23 -2.43 -5.24
C GLN A 161 10.60 -2.86 -5.78
N GLY A 162 11.07 -4.01 -5.33
CA GLY A 162 12.39 -4.53 -5.64
C GLY A 162 13.53 -4.00 -4.75
N TYR A 163 13.28 -2.99 -3.92
CA TYR A 163 14.26 -2.45 -2.97
C TYR A 163 13.86 -2.68 -1.51
N SER A 164 12.79 -3.41 -1.27
CA SER A 164 12.32 -3.73 0.07
C SER A 164 13.04 -4.96 0.64
N GLU A 165 13.62 -4.85 1.84
CA GLU A 165 14.20 -5.98 2.58
C GLU A 165 13.17 -7.07 2.89
N HIS A 166 11.89 -6.72 2.96
CA HIS A 166 10.82 -7.69 3.16
C HIS A 166 10.69 -8.71 2.02
N GLN A 167 11.14 -8.39 0.81
CA GLN A 167 11.15 -9.33 -0.31
C GLN A 167 12.18 -10.46 -0.13
N LEU A 168 13.22 -10.25 0.67
CA LEU A 168 14.16 -11.32 1.05
C LEU A 168 13.54 -12.36 1.97
N GLY A 169 12.43 -12.05 2.62
CA GLY A 169 11.79 -12.93 3.62
C GLY A 169 12.56 -13.03 4.94
N THR A 170 13.50 -12.13 5.19
CA THR A 170 14.36 -12.14 6.40
C THR A 170 14.07 -10.97 7.34
N THR A 171 13.12 -10.11 6.97
CA THR A 171 12.79 -8.88 7.69
C THR A 171 11.37 -8.94 8.23
N VAL A 172 11.18 -8.45 9.44
CA VAL A 172 9.89 -8.30 10.11
C VAL A 172 9.76 -6.90 10.69
N ASP A 173 8.56 -6.36 10.70
CA ASP A 173 8.20 -5.20 11.49
C ASP A 173 7.63 -5.68 12.83
N LEU A 174 8.21 -5.19 13.92
CA LEU A 174 7.79 -5.52 15.28
C LEU A 174 7.02 -4.38 15.92
N ILE A 175 6.03 -4.74 16.73
CA ILE A 175 5.18 -3.80 17.45
C ILE A 175 4.86 -4.35 18.84
N THR A 176 4.43 -3.46 19.75
CA THR A 176 3.88 -3.84 21.05
C THR A 176 2.45 -3.36 21.20
N LYS A 177 1.69 -3.95 22.09
CA LYS A 177 0.34 -3.48 22.45
C LYS A 177 0.39 -2.04 22.98
N GLY A 178 -0.64 -1.27 22.65
CA GLY A 178 -0.75 0.13 23.09
C GLY A 178 -0.42 1.18 22.01
N LEU A 179 0.22 0.78 20.92
CA LEU A 179 0.54 1.67 19.79
C LEU A 179 -0.57 1.71 18.70
N GLY A 180 -1.68 1.00 18.90
CA GLY A 180 -2.82 1.02 17.98
C GLY A 180 -2.53 0.50 16.58
N GLY A 181 -1.47 -0.30 16.39
CA GLY A 181 -1.04 -0.79 15.07
C GLY A 181 -0.10 0.16 14.33
N ASN A 182 0.28 1.29 14.92
CA ASN A 182 1.24 2.22 14.36
C ASN A 182 2.66 1.87 14.84
N LEU A 183 3.64 1.86 13.93
CA LEU A 183 5.06 1.66 14.27
C LEU A 183 5.68 2.91 14.88
N GLU A 184 5.09 4.08 14.68
CA GLU A 184 5.55 5.34 15.25
C GLU A 184 5.50 5.29 16.78
N GLY A 185 6.59 5.65 17.42
CA GLY A 185 6.71 5.64 18.88
C GLY A 185 7.11 4.29 19.47
N PHE A 186 7.36 3.26 18.66
CA PHE A 186 7.89 1.97 19.16
C PHE A 186 9.25 2.16 19.81
N ASP A 187 10.08 3.05 19.28
CA ASP A 187 11.39 3.46 19.81
C ASP A 187 11.36 4.05 21.23
N LYS A 188 10.18 4.40 21.74
CA LYS A 188 9.96 4.96 23.09
C LYS A 188 9.38 3.92 24.07
N THR A 189 9.32 2.68 23.67
CA THR A 189 8.72 1.61 24.49
C THR A 189 9.77 0.79 25.23
N LYS A 190 9.37 0.20 26.37
CA LYS A 190 10.21 -0.78 27.08
C LYS A 190 10.58 -2.00 26.21
N ALA A 191 9.70 -2.36 25.27
CA ALA A 191 9.93 -3.43 24.32
C ALA A 191 11.12 -3.12 23.40
N TYR A 192 11.24 -1.87 22.94
CA TYR A 192 12.38 -1.42 22.15
C TYR A 192 13.69 -1.44 22.96
N ASP A 193 13.65 -0.91 24.19
CA ASP A 193 14.81 -0.93 25.09
C ASP A 193 15.28 -2.37 25.35
N TRP A 194 14.33 -3.29 25.55
CA TRP A 194 14.62 -4.70 25.73
C TRP A 194 15.31 -5.30 24.48
N LEU A 195 14.83 -4.98 23.28
CA LEU A 195 15.43 -5.45 22.03
C LEU A 195 16.87 -4.94 21.83
N LEU A 196 17.19 -3.74 22.31
CA LEU A 196 18.54 -3.20 22.23
C LEU A 196 19.52 -3.86 23.22
N GLY A 197 19.00 -4.45 24.30
CA GLY A 197 19.81 -5.05 25.36
C GLY A 197 20.00 -6.56 25.24
N ASN A 198 19.29 -7.23 24.31
CA ASN A 198 19.29 -8.69 24.14
C ASN A 198 19.52 -9.08 22.68
#